data_e89020a7231d7957ee425f8f17829dcc
#
_entry.id   e89020a7231d7957ee425f8f17829dcc
#
_cell.length_a   1.000
_cell.length_b   1.000
_cell.length_c   1.000
_cell.angle_alpha   90.00
_cell.angle_beta   90.00
_cell.angle_gamma   90.00
#
_symmetry.space_group_name_H-M   'P 1'
#
loop_
_entity.id
_entity.type
_entity.pdbx_description
1 polymer ?
#
loop_
_entity_poly.entity_id
_entity_poly.type
_entity_poly.pdbx_seq_one_letter_code
_entity_poly.pdbx_strand_id
1 'polypeptide(L)'
;MGVVTSAAAAAKGPNAPKQDRSRATRQRLLEAAVACLAEHGWAGSTVSVVAERAGVSRGAAQHHFPTREDLFTAAVEYVAEERSTALRALGPTDRHTVVASLVDLYTGPLFRAALHLWVAAANEPQLHARVRELEARVGRESHRIAVALLGADESVPGVRETVQGLLDMARGLGLANVLTDDGARRRRVVAQWAELVDGALGA
;
A
#
# COMPACT_ATOMS: atom_id res chain seq x y z
N MET A 1 -33.96 -42.38 -22.27
CA MET A 1 -33.97 -41.99 -20.86
C MET A 1 -32.91 -40.92 -20.68
N GLY A 2 -33.33 -39.67 -20.69
CA GLY A 2 -32.48 -38.50 -20.55
C GLY A 2 -32.44 -38.06 -19.09
N VAL A 3 -31.24 -37.85 -18.55
CA VAL A 3 -31.05 -37.24 -17.25
C VAL A 3 -30.70 -35.76 -17.49
N VAL A 4 -31.62 -34.89 -17.16
CA VAL A 4 -31.46 -33.44 -17.17
C VAL A 4 -30.79 -33.05 -15.84
N THR A 5 -29.52 -32.66 -15.90
CA THR A 5 -28.80 -32.09 -14.74
C THR A 5 -29.12 -30.61 -14.65
N SER A 6 -30.01 -30.24 -13.74
CA SER A 6 -30.35 -28.87 -13.39
C SER A 6 -29.18 -28.23 -12.66
N ALA A 7 -28.52 -27.24 -13.29
CA ALA A 7 -27.57 -26.37 -12.61
C ALA A 7 -28.35 -25.38 -11.73
N ALA A 8 -28.28 -25.55 -10.43
CA ALA A 8 -28.85 -24.65 -9.45
C ALA A 8 -28.09 -23.29 -9.50
N ALA A 9 -28.72 -22.28 -10.08
CA ALA A 9 -28.30 -20.89 -9.97
C ALA A 9 -28.47 -20.46 -8.51
N ALA A 10 -27.38 -20.19 -7.81
CA ALA A 10 -27.42 -19.63 -6.47
C ALA A 10 -28.11 -18.26 -6.48
N ALA A 11 -29.28 -18.18 -5.90
CA ALA A 11 -30.08 -16.97 -5.79
C ALA A 11 -29.31 -15.94 -4.93
N LYS A 12 -28.88 -14.82 -5.52
CA LYS A 12 -28.41 -13.64 -4.81
C LYS A 12 -29.52 -13.12 -3.92
N GLY A 13 -29.36 -13.18 -2.60
CA GLY A 13 -30.35 -12.68 -1.64
C GLY A 13 -30.65 -11.19 -1.82
N PRO A 14 -31.79 -10.68 -1.33
CA PRO A 14 -32.28 -9.31 -1.55
C PRO A 14 -31.39 -8.19 -1.02
N ASN A 15 -30.37 -8.49 -0.22
CA ASN A 15 -29.39 -7.53 0.30
C ASN A 15 -28.12 -7.33 -0.56
N ALA A 16 -27.89 -8.16 -1.58
CA ALA A 16 -26.69 -8.09 -2.42
C ALA A 16 -26.48 -6.70 -3.09
N PRO A 17 -27.50 -6.06 -3.70
CA PRO A 17 -27.32 -4.75 -4.34
C PRO A 17 -26.99 -3.63 -3.35
N LYS A 18 -27.46 -3.69 -2.10
CA LYS A 18 -27.18 -2.68 -1.06
C LYS A 18 -25.75 -2.83 -0.52
N GLN A 19 -25.30 -4.05 -0.33
CA GLN A 19 -23.93 -4.34 0.10
C GLN A 19 -22.91 -3.94 -0.97
N ASP A 20 -23.19 -4.22 -2.24
CA ASP A 20 -22.31 -3.86 -3.36
C ASP A 20 -22.17 -2.33 -3.48
N ARG A 21 -23.27 -1.58 -3.35
CA ARG A 21 -23.24 -0.11 -3.33
C ARG A 21 -22.45 0.44 -2.13
N SER A 22 -22.60 -0.17 -0.98
CA SER A 22 -21.87 0.22 0.24
C SER A 22 -20.37 -0.02 0.08
N ARG A 23 -19.97 -1.16 -0.47
CA ARG A 23 -18.55 -1.46 -0.78
C ARG A 23 -17.97 -0.48 -1.80
N ALA A 24 -18.68 -0.22 -2.90
CA ALA A 24 -18.26 0.72 -3.92
C ALA A 24 -18.11 2.15 -3.35
N THR A 25 -19.00 2.58 -2.46
CA THR A 25 -18.91 3.87 -1.78
C THR A 25 -17.69 3.92 -0.86
N ARG A 26 -17.46 2.87 -0.07
CA ARG A 26 -16.29 2.76 0.80
C ARG A 26 -14.99 2.82 0.01
N GLN A 27 -14.88 2.09 -1.10
CA GLN A 27 -13.72 2.10 -1.97
C GLN A 27 -13.42 3.49 -2.54
N ARG A 28 -14.43 4.18 -3.11
CA ARG A 28 -14.26 5.56 -3.60
C ARG A 28 -13.76 6.52 -2.53
N LEU A 29 -14.25 6.37 -1.29
CA LEU A 29 -13.77 7.18 -0.17
C LEU A 29 -12.31 6.92 0.16
N LEU A 30 -11.86 5.65 0.14
CA LEU A 30 -10.46 5.30 0.40
C LEU A 30 -9.52 5.84 -0.68
N GLU A 31 -9.88 5.66 -1.95
CA GLU A 31 -9.11 6.18 -3.08
C GLU A 31 -9.02 7.72 -3.06
N ALA A 32 -10.16 8.38 -2.81
CA ALA A 32 -10.20 9.84 -2.68
C ALA A 32 -9.38 10.34 -1.50
N ALA A 33 -9.39 9.61 -0.36
CA ALA A 33 -8.60 9.96 0.82
C ALA A 33 -7.10 9.92 0.55
N VAL A 34 -6.60 8.87 -0.12
CA VAL A 34 -5.18 8.79 -0.53
C VAL A 34 -4.81 9.95 -1.42
N ALA A 35 -5.63 10.25 -2.43
CA ALA A 35 -5.37 11.34 -3.36
C ALA A 35 -5.37 12.71 -2.65
N CYS A 36 -6.37 12.98 -1.80
CA CYS A 36 -6.42 14.22 -1.03
C CYS A 36 -5.18 14.36 -0.12
N LEU A 37 -4.81 13.28 0.59
CA LEU A 37 -3.65 13.32 1.48
C LEU A 37 -2.34 13.56 0.74
N ALA A 38 -2.18 12.95 -0.44
CA ALA A 38 -1.00 13.13 -1.28
C ALA A 38 -0.89 14.54 -1.88
N GLU A 39 -2.03 15.18 -2.19
CA GLU A 39 -2.10 16.49 -2.85
C GLU A 39 -2.13 17.66 -1.86
N HIS A 40 -2.87 17.53 -0.77
CA HIS A 40 -3.16 18.61 0.16
C HIS A 40 -2.53 18.42 1.55
N GLY A 41 -1.87 17.28 1.77
CA GLY A 41 -1.32 16.91 3.07
C GLY A 41 -2.37 16.73 4.16
N TRP A 42 -1.91 16.47 5.40
CA TRP A 42 -2.81 16.24 6.53
C TRP A 42 -3.71 17.44 6.81
N ALA A 43 -3.19 18.66 6.90
CA ALA A 43 -3.97 19.84 7.23
C ALA A 43 -5.11 20.12 6.23
N GLY A 44 -4.85 19.99 4.94
CA GLY A 44 -5.81 20.24 3.86
C GLY A 44 -6.83 19.12 3.62
N SER A 45 -6.60 17.92 4.16
CA SER A 45 -7.44 16.75 3.92
C SER A 45 -8.47 16.56 5.04
N THR A 46 -9.68 17.06 4.85
CA THR A 46 -10.81 16.85 5.77
C THR A 46 -11.77 15.80 5.24
N VAL A 47 -12.62 15.23 6.12
CA VAL A 47 -13.69 14.30 5.70
C VAL A 47 -14.62 14.92 4.65
N SER A 48 -14.87 16.23 4.72
CA SER A 48 -15.71 16.93 3.74
C SER A 48 -15.05 17.02 2.38
N VAL A 49 -13.76 17.36 2.32
CA VAL A 49 -12.97 17.40 1.06
C VAL A 49 -12.91 16.03 0.41
N VAL A 50 -12.70 14.98 1.21
CA VAL A 50 -12.67 13.60 0.69
C VAL A 50 -14.05 13.16 0.20
N ALA A 51 -15.14 13.49 0.93
CA ALA A 51 -16.50 13.15 0.52
C ALA A 51 -16.88 13.82 -0.81
N GLU A 52 -16.55 15.10 -0.97
CA GLU A 52 -16.74 15.85 -2.22
C GLU A 52 -15.99 15.18 -3.38
N ARG A 53 -14.71 14.90 -3.22
CA ARG A 53 -13.88 14.23 -4.24
C ARG A 53 -14.41 12.83 -4.59
N ALA A 54 -14.92 12.09 -3.62
CA ALA A 54 -15.51 10.76 -3.81
C ALA A 54 -16.92 10.80 -4.45
N GLY A 55 -17.53 11.98 -4.58
CA GLY A 55 -18.90 12.14 -5.06
C GLY A 55 -19.95 11.51 -4.12
N VAL A 56 -19.74 11.67 -2.79
CA VAL A 56 -20.66 11.17 -1.76
C VAL A 56 -21.00 12.27 -0.75
N SER A 57 -22.10 12.14 -0.03
CA SER A 57 -22.43 13.08 1.02
C SER A 57 -21.50 12.92 2.24
N ARG A 58 -21.28 14.01 2.98
CA ARG A 58 -20.52 13.99 4.24
C ARG A 58 -21.09 12.96 5.24
N GLY A 59 -22.43 12.88 5.33
CA GLY A 59 -23.09 11.90 6.20
C GLY A 59 -22.82 10.46 5.81
N ALA A 60 -22.76 10.16 4.50
CA ALA A 60 -22.38 8.84 4.00
C ALA A 60 -20.90 8.54 4.33
N ALA A 61 -20.02 9.51 4.19
CA ALA A 61 -18.60 9.34 4.56
C ALA A 61 -18.44 9.06 6.06
N GLN A 62 -19.12 9.82 6.93
CA GLN A 62 -19.08 9.61 8.38
C GLN A 62 -19.73 8.30 8.83
N HIS A 63 -20.69 7.79 8.08
CA HIS A 63 -21.26 6.46 8.34
C HIS A 63 -20.23 5.34 8.10
N HIS A 64 -19.37 5.47 7.07
CA HIS A 64 -18.31 4.51 6.79
C HIS A 64 -17.07 4.70 7.70
N PHE A 65 -16.75 5.94 8.02
CA PHE A 65 -15.57 6.32 8.78
C PHE A 65 -15.96 7.42 9.79
N PRO A 66 -16.21 7.04 11.04
CA PRO A 66 -16.67 7.98 12.09
C PRO A 66 -15.70 9.12 12.32
N THR A 67 -14.40 8.86 12.25
CA THR A 67 -13.35 9.85 12.44
C THR A 67 -12.49 10.05 11.20
N ARG A 68 -11.79 11.17 11.15
CA ARG A 68 -10.81 11.47 10.10
C ARG A 68 -9.65 10.48 10.13
N GLU A 69 -9.20 10.15 11.32
CA GLU A 69 -8.12 9.20 11.57
C GLU A 69 -8.50 7.80 11.07
N ASP A 70 -9.73 7.35 11.29
CA ASP A 70 -10.25 6.07 10.77
C ASP A 70 -10.21 6.05 9.24
N LEU A 71 -10.64 7.15 8.60
CA LEU A 71 -10.65 7.26 7.15
C LEU A 71 -9.24 7.15 6.55
N PHE A 72 -8.30 7.94 7.06
CA PHE A 72 -6.95 7.99 6.46
C PHE A 72 -6.10 6.77 6.79
N THR A 73 -6.23 6.21 7.99
CA THR A 73 -5.54 4.95 8.34
C THR A 73 -6.04 3.81 7.46
N ALA A 74 -7.36 3.69 7.30
CA ALA A 74 -7.96 2.68 6.44
C ALA A 74 -7.63 2.90 4.95
N ALA A 75 -7.47 4.14 4.50
CA ALA A 75 -7.12 4.45 3.12
C ALA A 75 -5.69 4.02 2.79
N VAL A 76 -4.73 4.31 3.66
CA VAL A 76 -3.32 3.88 3.48
C VAL A 76 -3.23 2.36 3.55
N GLU A 77 -3.92 1.71 4.50
CA GLU A 77 -3.97 0.25 4.62
C GLU A 77 -4.55 -0.42 3.37
N TYR A 78 -5.67 0.09 2.85
CA TYR A 78 -6.32 -0.44 1.65
C TYR A 78 -5.38 -0.43 0.44
N VAL A 79 -4.73 0.69 0.16
CA VAL A 79 -3.85 0.79 -1.01
C VAL A 79 -2.53 0.03 -0.78
N ALA A 80 -2.04 -0.07 0.46
CA ALA A 80 -0.90 -0.93 0.78
C ALA A 80 -1.22 -2.41 0.49
N GLU A 81 -2.42 -2.89 0.83
CA GLU A 81 -2.86 -4.26 0.54
C GLU A 81 -3.04 -4.51 -0.98
N GLU A 82 -3.63 -3.56 -1.72
CA GLU A 82 -3.74 -3.64 -3.18
C GLU A 82 -2.36 -3.79 -3.84
N ARG A 83 -1.37 -2.99 -3.41
CA ARG A 83 0.00 -3.08 -3.91
C ARG A 83 0.70 -4.37 -3.50
N SER A 84 0.50 -4.82 -2.28
CA SER A 84 1.02 -6.10 -1.79
C SER A 84 0.47 -7.25 -2.62
N THR A 85 -0.81 -7.21 -2.96
CA THR A 85 -1.46 -8.20 -3.82
C THR A 85 -0.89 -8.18 -5.24
N ALA A 86 -0.66 -7.00 -5.82
CA ALA A 86 -0.03 -6.86 -7.12
C ALA A 86 1.40 -7.41 -7.14
N LEU A 87 2.19 -7.17 -6.08
CA LEU A 87 3.53 -7.74 -5.96
C LEU A 87 3.52 -9.26 -5.83
N ARG A 88 2.64 -9.83 -5.02
CA ARG A 88 2.50 -11.28 -4.89
C ARG A 88 2.09 -11.95 -6.22
N ALA A 89 1.41 -11.20 -7.08
CA ALA A 89 1.02 -11.66 -8.42
C ALA A 89 2.16 -11.58 -9.44
N LEU A 90 3.31 -11.00 -9.11
CA LEU A 90 4.51 -11.10 -9.94
C LEU A 90 4.89 -12.58 -10.05
N GLY A 91 4.92 -13.08 -11.28
CA GLY A 91 5.39 -14.43 -11.55
C GLY A 91 6.91 -14.57 -11.34
N PRO A 92 7.48 -15.72 -11.63
CA PRO A 92 8.93 -15.90 -11.61
C PRO A 92 9.61 -14.83 -12.47
N THR A 93 10.51 -14.06 -11.86
CA THR A 93 11.23 -12.98 -12.53
C THR A 93 12.63 -12.84 -11.94
N ASP A 94 13.50 -12.09 -12.61
CA ASP A 94 14.86 -11.85 -12.14
C ASP A 94 14.88 -10.90 -10.93
N ARG A 95 15.93 -10.98 -10.12
CA ARG A 95 16.07 -10.16 -8.88
C ARG A 95 16.15 -8.67 -9.16
N HIS A 96 16.70 -8.27 -10.31
CA HIS A 96 16.71 -6.85 -10.69
C HIS A 96 15.28 -6.30 -10.82
N THR A 97 14.40 -7.04 -11.51
CA THR A 97 12.97 -6.69 -11.62
C THR A 97 12.28 -6.69 -10.26
N VAL A 98 12.60 -7.63 -9.36
CA VAL A 98 12.07 -7.64 -7.99
C VAL A 98 12.51 -6.39 -7.23
N VAL A 99 13.80 -6.06 -7.23
CA VAL A 99 14.33 -4.86 -6.55
C VAL A 99 13.70 -3.59 -7.11
N ALA A 100 13.57 -3.46 -8.42
CA ALA A 100 12.90 -2.33 -9.06
C ALA A 100 11.44 -2.21 -8.61
N SER A 101 10.69 -3.31 -8.59
CA SER A 101 9.29 -3.36 -8.17
C SER A 101 9.12 -2.99 -6.69
N LEU A 102 10.02 -3.44 -5.82
CA LEU A 102 10.03 -3.07 -4.41
C LEU A 102 10.31 -1.58 -4.21
N VAL A 103 11.23 -0.99 -4.99
CA VAL A 103 11.49 0.47 -4.95
C VAL A 103 10.28 1.26 -5.44
N ASP A 104 9.57 0.77 -6.45
CA ASP A 104 8.38 1.44 -6.98
C ASP A 104 7.22 1.51 -5.99
N LEU A 105 7.18 0.66 -4.96
CA LEU A 105 6.23 0.80 -3.85
C LEU A 105 6.34 2.16 -3.13
N TYR A 106 7.55 2.68 -3.05
CA TYR A 106 7.86 3.93 -2.35
C TYR A 106 7.87 5.15 -3.28
N THR A 107 7.39 5.00 -4.50
CA THR A 107 7.19 6.12 -5.43
C THR A 107 5.69 6.39 -5.63
N GLY A 108 5.35 7.63 -5.97
CA GLY A 108 3.99 7.99 -6.31
C GLY A 108 3.07 8.40 -5.15
N PRO A 109 1.75 8.53 -5.42
CA PRO A 109 0.80 9.17 -4.50
C PRO A 109 0.63 8.46 -3.17
N LEU A 110 0.66 7.11 -3.14
CA LEU A 110 0.50 6.36 -1.89
C LEU A 110 1.62 6.66 -0.90
N PHE A 111 2.87 6.65 -1.37
CA PHE A 111 4.00 6.93 -0.49
C PHE A 111 3.93 8.37 0.05
N ARG A 112 3.56 9.34 -0.80
CA ARG A 112 3.35 10.72 -0.34
C ARG A 112 2.23 10.82 0.70
N ALA A 113 1.13 10.11 0.49
CA ALA A 113 0.04 10.04 1.48
C ALA A 113 0.52 9.46 2.81
N ALA A 114 1.24 8.34 2.78
CA ALA A 114 1.82 7.71 3.97
C ALA A 114 2.79 8.67 4.68
N LEU A 115 3.67 9.35 3.95
CA LEU A 115 4.61 10.32 4.51
C LEU A 115 3.90 11.48 5.21
N HIS A 116 2.85 12.04 4.62
CA HIS A 116 2.03 13.06 5.27
C HIS A 116 1.36 12.55 6.55
N LEU A 117 0.91 11.29 6.54
CA LEU A 117 0.32 10.66 7.72
C LEU A 117 1.36 10.45 8.83
N TRP A 118 2.59 10.02 8.49
CA TRP A 118 3.69 9.84 9.44
C TRP A 118 4.09 11.16 10.11
N VAL A 119 4.26 12.22 9.30
CA VAL A 119 4.62 13.54 9.83
C VAL A 119 3.53 14.08 10.76
N ALA A 120 2.26 13.92 10.41
CA ALA A 120 1.15 14.31 11.28
C ALA A 120 1.16 13.48 12.58
N ALA A 121 1.32 12.17 12.47
CA ALA A 121 1.35 11.25 13.60
C ALA A 121 2.50 11.54 14.59
N ALA A 122 3.62 12.06 14.11
CA ALA A 122 4.75 12.43 14.98
C ALA A 122 4.38 13.51 16.03
N ASN A 123 3.36 14.32 15.74
CA ASN A 123 2.93 15.44 16.59
C ASN A 123 1.56 15.22 17.27
N GLU A 124 0.85 14.14 16.95
CA GLU A 124 -0.51 13.86 17.45
C GLU A 124 -0.53 12.48 18.15
N PRO A 125 -0.54 12.40 19.51
CA PRO A 125 -0.39 11.14 20.23
C PRO A 125 -1.43 10.06 19.89
N GLN A 126 -2.68 10.44 19.65
CA GLN A 126 -3.76 9.49 19.29
C GLN A 126 -3.56 8.92 17.89
N LEU A 127 -3.15 9.75 16.93
CA LEU A 127 -2.83 9.33 15.57
C LEU A 127 -1.54 8.49 15.56
N HIS A 128 -0.54 8.86 16.37
CA HIS A 128 0.73 8.14 16.49
C HIS A 128 0.52 6.65 16.84
N ALA A 129 -0.32 6.33 17.82
CA ALA A 129 -0.57 4.95 18.21
C ALA A 129 -1.13 4.11 17.02
N ARG A 130 -2.10 4.67 16.29
CA ARG A 130 -2.73 4.02 15.13
C ARG A 130 -1.77 3.84 13.96
N VAL A 131 -1.02 4.89 13.63
CA VAL A 131 -0.06 4.87 12.51
C VAL A 131 1.09 3.91 12.81
N ARG A 132 1.58 3.86 14.06
CA ARG A 132 2.60 2.88 14.46
C ARG A 132 2.13 1.44 14.28
N GLU A 133 0.88 1.14 14.61
CA GLU A 133 0.30 -0.20 14.40
C GLU A 133 0.18 -0.53 12.91
N LEU A 134 -0.29 0.43 12.11
CA LEU A 134 -0.37 0.30 10.65
C LEU A 134 1.01 0.04 10.04
N GLU A 135 2.01 0.84 10.38
CA GLU A 135 3.39 0.69 9.90
C GLU A 135 4.00 -0.65 10.28
N ALA A 136 3.76 -1.13 11.50
CA ALA A 136 4.24 -2.43 11.91
C ALA A 136 3.62 -3.59 11.09
N ARG A 137 2.34 -3.46 10.68
CA ARG A 137 1.69 -4.46 9.80
C ARG A 137 2.21 -4.37 8.38
N VAL A 138 2.22 -3.17 7.80
CA VAL A 138 2.70 -2.95 6.42
C VAL A 138 4.16 -3.33 6.28
N GLY A 139 5.00 -2.96 7.24
CA GLY A 139 6.42 -3.30 7.24
C GLY A 139 6.68 -4.82 7.29
N ARG A 140 5.98 -5.55 8.18
CA ARG A 140 6.08 -7.01 8.21
C ARG A 140 5.64 -7.67 6.92
N GLU A 141 4.57 -7.17 6.31
CA GLU A 141 4.06 -7.71 5.06
C GLU A 141 5.00 -7.42 3.89
N SER A 142 5.51 -6.18 3.78
CA SER A 142 6.50 -5.80 2.77
C SER A 142 7.77 -6.65 2.88
N HIS A 143 8.25 -6.89 4.10
CA HIS A 143 9.40 -7.76 4.35
C HIS A 143 9.14 -9.20 3.90
N ARG A 144 7.99 -9.78 4.28
CA ARG A 144 7.60 -11.14 3.89
C ARG A 144 7.51 -11.31 2.38
N ILE A 145 6.92 -10.32 1.69
CA ILE A 145 6.82 -10.31 0.23
C ILE A 145 8.21 -10.22 -0.41
N ALA A 146 9.07 -9.34 0.09
CA ALA A 146 10.43 -9.19 -0.41
C ALA A 146 11.23 -10.49 -0.25
N VAL A 147 11.19 -11.13 0.92
CA VAL A 147 11.82 -12.44 1.17
C VAL A 147 11.34 -13.49 0.16
N ALA A 148 10.02 -13.59 -0.03
CA ALA A 148 9.44 -14.57 -0.94
C ALA A 148 9.83 -14.33 -2.41
N LEU A 149 9.77 -13.07 -2.88
CA LEU A 149 10.10 -12.71 -4.26
C LEU A 149 11.59 -12.85 -4.56
N LEU A 150 12.46 -12.57 -3.60
CA LEU A 150 13.91 -12.70 -3.73
C LEU A 150 14.39 -14.16 -3.56
N GLY A 151 13.53 -15.06 -3.08
CA GLY A 151 13.94 -16.41 -2.72
C GLY A 151 14.96 -16.42 -1.57
N ALA A 152 14.86 -15.45 -0.64
CA ALA A 152 15.84 -15.24 0.40
C ALA A 152 15.67 -16.25 1.55
N ASP A 153 16.76 -16.87 1.99
CA ASP A 153 16.79 -17.75 3.15
C ASP A 153 17.27 -16.99 4.39
N GLU A 154 16.34 -16.57 5.23
CA GLU A 154 16.64 -15.81 6.46
C GLU A 154 17.35 -16.66 7.55
N SER A 155 17.55 -17.94 7.35
CA SER A 155 18.38 -18.77 8.25
C SER A 155 19.87 -18.49 8.05
N VAL A 156 20.25 -17.93 6.91
CA VAL A 156 21.62 -17.52 6.60
C VAL A 156 21.91 -16.15 7.24
N PRO A 157 22.97 -16.03 8.05
CA PRO A 157 23.33 -14.76 8.70
C PRO A 157 23.52 -13.61 7.70
N GLY A 158 22.93 -12.44 7.99
CA GLY A 158 23.01 -11.23 7.18
C GLY A 158 21.93 -11.12 6.09
N VAL A 159 21.25 -12.21 5.73
CA VAL A 159 20.18 -12.20 4.70
C VAL A 159 19.01 -11.32 5.12
N ARG A 160 18.54 -11.47 6.37
CA ARG A 160 17.46 -10.65 6.92
C ARG A 160 17.79 -9.16 6.88
N GLU A 161 18.98 -8.80 7.30
CA GLU A 161 19.48 -7.42 7.33
C GLU A 161 19.63 -6.86 5.91
N THR A 162 20.03 -7.69 4.94
CA THR A 162 20.11 -7.30 3.52
C THR A 162 18.72 -6.95 2.98
N VAL A 163 17.72 -7.80 3.22
CA VAL A 163 16.33 -7.50 2.80
C VAL A 163 15.79 -6.26 3.50
N GLN A 164 16.05 -6.09 4.79
CA GLN A 164 15.65 -4.90 5.53
C GLN A 164 16.32 -3.64 4.97
N GLY A 165 17.63 -3.71 4.73
CA GLY A 165 18.39 -2.60 4.13
C GLY A 165 17.90 -2.21 2.74
N LEU A 166 17.50 -3.19 1.92
CA LEU A 166 16.86 -2.93 0.63
C LEU A 166 15.55 -2.13 0.78
N LEU A 167 14.68 -2.52 1.71
CA LEU A 167 13.41 -1.82 1.94
C LEU A 167 13.62 -0.41 2.50
N ASP A 168 14.62 -0.22 3.36
CA ASP A 168 14.97 1.09 3.90
C ASP A 168 15.62 2.00 2.84
N MET A 169 16.47 1.45 1.98
CA MET A 169 16.99 2.16 0.80
C MET A 169 15.85 2.58 -0.15
N ALA A 170 14.92 1.68 -0.44
CA ALA A 170 13.76 1.96 -1.29
C ALA A 170 12.93 3.13 -0.74
N ARG A 171 12.67 3.13 0.58
CA ARG A 171 11.99 4.22 1.28
C ARG A 171 12.77 5.53 1.19
N GLY A 172 14.10 5.50 1.34
CA GLY A 172 14.97 6.65 1.17
C GLY A 172 14.95 7.23 -0.23
N LEU A 173 14.93 6.38 -1.27
CA LEU A 173 14.75 6.82 -2.66
C LEU A 173 13.37 7.44 -2.90
N GLY A 174 12.34 6.88 -2.30
CA GLY A 174 10.98 7.45 -2.32
C GLY A 174 10.93 8.85 -1.70
N LEU A 175 11.60 9.05 -0.57
CA LEU A 175 11.69 10.35 0.08
C LEU A 175 12.42 11.37 -0.81
N ALA A 176 13.52 10.99 -1.44
CA ALA A 176 14.23 11.87 -2.40
C ALA A 176 13.32 12.28 -3.57
N ASN A 177 12.48 11.37 -4.05
CA ASN A 177 11.55 11.61 -5.16
C ASN A 177 10.37 12.55 -4.82
N VAL A 178 10.17 12.90 -3.56
CA VAL A 178 9.10 13.85 -3.16
C VAL A 178 9.35 15.25 -3.68
N LEU A 179 10.62 15.68 -3.73
CA LEU A 179 11.01 17.03 -4.12
C LEU A 179 11.52 17.12 -5.56
N THR A 180 12.09 16.05 -6.09
CA THR A 180 12.72 16.06 -7.42
C THR A 180 12.43 14.75 -8.15
N ASP A 181 12.12 14.84 -9.44
CA ASP A 181 12.12 13.65 -10.30
C ASP A 181 13.56 13.30 -10.70
N ASP A 182 14.17 12.39 -9.97
CA ASP A 182 15.52 11.87 -10.22
C ASP A 182 15.51 10.45 -10.80
N GLY A 183 14.51 10.11 -11.61
CA GLY A 183 14.31 8.77 -12.16
C GLY A 183 15.55 8.12 -12.78
N ALA A 184 16.41 8.90 -13.44
CA ALA A 184 17.67 8.40 -14.01
C ALA A 184 18.68 7.98 -12.93
N ARG A 185 18.81 8.77 -11.85
CA ARG A 185 19.67 8.42 -10.70
C ARG A 185 19.10 7.20 -9.98
N ARG A 186 17.78 7.16 -9.73
CA ARG A 186 17.10 6.05 -9.07
C ARG A 186 17.35 4.73 -9.81
N ARG A 187 17.21 4.69 -11.14
CA ARG A 187 17.49 3.48 -11.93
C ARG A 187 18.93 2.98 -11.74
N ARG A 188 19.94 3.87 -11.71
CA ARG A 188 21.33 3.46 -11.46
C ARG A 188 21.54 2.89 -10.07
N VAL A 189 20.93 3.50 -9.05
CA VAL A 189 20.99 2.99 -7.67
C VAL A 189 20.31 1.63 -7.57
N VAL A 190 19.13 1.46 -8.17
CA VAL A 190 18.40 0.19 -8.21
C VAL A 190 19.24 -0.91 -8.86
N ALA A 191 19.88 -0.64 -10.02
CA ALA A 191 20.74 -1.59 -10.69
C ALA A 191 21.90 -2.05 -9.79
N GLN A 192 22.58 -1.10 -9.13
CA GLN A 192 23.68 -1.42 -8.20
C GLN A 192 23.21 -2.22 -6.98
N TRP A 193 22.04 -1.90 -6.45
CA TRP A 193 21.48 -2.67 -5.34
C TRP A 193 21.03 -4.07 -5.72
N ALA A 194 20.55 -4.27 -6.94
CA ALA A 194 20.24 -5.61 -7.44
C ALA A 194 21.49 -6.51 -7.44
N GLU A 195 22.63 -6.00 -7.92
CA GLU A 195 23.93 -6.71 -7.89
C GLU A 195 24.37 -7.02 -6.43
N LEU A 196 24.23 -6.05 -5.51
CA LEU A 196 24.57 -6.27 -4.10
C LEU A 196 23.70 -7.33 -3.45
N VAL A 197 22.40 -7.32 -3.74
CA VAL A 197 21.44 -8.31 -3.25
C VAL A 197 21.75 -9.69 -3.85
N ASP A 198 22.06 -9.78 -5.14
CA ASP A 198 22.47 -11.03 -5.78
C ASP A 198 23.71 -11.62 -5.11
N GLY A 199 24.74 -10.80 -4.86
CA GLY A 199 25.93 -11.25 -4.16
C GLY A 199 25.68 -11.71 -2.73
N ALA A 200 24.77 -11.05 -2.02
CA ALA A 200 24.45 -11.38 -0.62
C ALA A 200 23.53 -12.61 -0.48
N LEU A 201 22.64 -12.85 -1.46
CA LEU A 201 21.68 -13.97 -1.46
C LEU A 201 22.13 -15.17 -2.29
N GLY A 202 23.18 -15.03 -3.09
CA GLY A 202 23.72 -16.08 -3.96
C GLY A 202 24.88 -16.86 -3.34
N ALA A 203 25.34 -16.44 -2.17
CA ALA A 203 26.33 -17.11 -1.36
C ALA A 203 25.67 -18.09 -0.39
#